data_e8d30ce10d547442750a7bf36f2ee7ca
#
_entry.id   e8d30ce10d547442750a7bf36f2ee7ca
#
_cell.length_a   1.000
_cell.length_b   1.000
_cell.length_c   1.000
_cell.angle_alpha   90.00
_cell.angle_beta   90.00
_cell.angle_gamma   90.00
#
_symmetry.space_group_name_H-M   'P 1'
#
loop_
_entity.id
_entity.type
_entity.pdbx_description
1 polymer ?
#
loop_
_entity_poly.entity_id
_entity_poly.type
_entity_poly.pdbx_seq_one_letter_code
_entity_poly.pdbx_strand_id
1 'polypeptide(L)'
;CAILFAKNNYNVVINYNKSKELAEELFNDLKEAGYSVDIFKADISNRFEANSLINHCIGKFGKIDVLINNAGISQNKLFTDITDDDWNKMMGTNLNGIFYTTQKALQYMLPECSGKIINISSIWGMVGGSYEVHYSTSKAAIIGMTKALAKELGPSNIQVNCIAPGVIQTDMLNDIDEEIIEGLREETPLMRIGTVDDIANCALFLASDKSDFITGQVISPNGGFVI
;
A
#
# COMPACT_ATOMS: atom_id res chain seq x y z
N CYS A 1 -6.94 2.32 -5.87
CA CYS A 1 -6.79 3.60 -5.15
C CYS A 1 -6.76 4.79 -6.11
N ALA A 2 -5.81 4.90 -7.08
CA ALA A 2 -5.61 6.11 -7.90
C ALA A 2 -6.90 6.68 -8.52
N ILE A 3 -7.70 5.84 -9.17
CA ILE A 3 -8.99 6.23 -9.79
C ILE A 3 -9.93 6.85 -8.74
N LEU A 4 -10.09 6.19 -7.59
CA LEU A 4 -11.02 6.65 -6.55
C LEU A 4 -10.56 7.98 -5.93
N PHE A 5 -9.26 8.15 -5.70
CA PHE A 5 -8.72 9.40 -5.19
C PHE A 5 -8.87 10.54 -6.20
N ALA A 6 -8.56 10.32 -7.48
CA ALA A 6 -8.78 11.31 -8.54
C ALA A 6 -10.25 11.74 -8.61
N LYS A 7 -11.20 10.80 -8.56
CA LYS A 7 -12.65 11.08 -8.52
C LYS A 7 -13.11 11.86 -7.28
N ASN A 8 -12.31 11.83 -6.21
CA ASN A 8 -12.56 12.59 -4.98
C ASN A 8 -11.69 13.86 -4.89
N ASN A 9 -11.29 14.41 -6.02
CA ASN A 9 -10.58 15.68 -6.17
C ASN A 9 -9.16 15.72 -5.56
N TYR A 10 -8.52 14.58 -5.38
CA TYR A 10 -7.11 14.55 -5.05
C TYR A 10 -6.25 14.75 -6.31
N ASN A 11 -5.15 15.49 -6.16
CA ASN A 11 -4.06 15.45 -7.12
C ASN A 11 -3.26 14.17 -6.89
N VAL A 12 -3.09 13.32 -7.90
CA VAL A 12 -2.54 11.97 -7.72
C VAL A 12 -1.25 11.79 -8.52
N VAL A 13 -0.18 11.34 -7.85
CA VAL A 13 1.01 10.79 -8.52
C VAL A 13 0.95 9.28 -8.42
N ILE A 14 0.94 8.61 -9.56
CA ILE A 14 0.93 7.15 -9.68
C ILE A 14 2.35 6.67 -9.90
N ASN A 15 2.88 5.90 -8.96
CA ASN A 15 4.18 5.24 -9.13
C ASN A 15 4.02 3.91 -9.86
N TYR A 16 4.93 3.64 -10.78
CA TYR A 16 5.13 2.33 -11.38
C TYR A 16 6.62 2.00 -11.48
N ASN A 17 6.94 0.70 -11.50
CA ASN A 17 8.30 0.23 -11.74
C ASN A 17 8.41 -0.45 -13.12
N LYS A 18 7.65 -1.52 -13.35
CA LYS A 18 7.71 -2.37 -14.55
C LYS A 18 6.51 -2.21 -15.49
N SER A 19 5.32 -1.94 -14.95
CA SER A 19 4.05 -1.89 -15.68
C SER A 19 3.83 -0.53 -16.34
N LYS A 20 4.73 -0.16 -17.29
CA LYS A 20 4.70 1.15 -17.93
C LYS A 20 3.41 1.38 -18.73
N GLU A 21 3.06 0.40 -19.55
CA GLU A 21 1.90 0.48 -20.46
C GLU A 21 0.61 0.68 -19.69
N LEU A 22 0.38 -0.11 -18.62
CA LEU A 22 -0.79 0.02 -17.74
C LEU A 22 -0.82 1.37 -16.99
N ALA A 23 0.33 1.87 -16.60
CA ALA A 23 0.42 3.16 -15.93
C ALA A 23 0.11 4.32 -16.88
N GLU A 24 0.60 4.25 -18.13
CA GLU A 24 0.32 5.23 -19.18
C GLU A 24 -1.15 5.20 -19.62
N GLU A 25 -1.75 4.01 -19.77
CA GLU A 25 -3.18 3.84 -20.07
C GLU A 25 -4.03 4.49 -18.97
N LEU A 26 -3.81 4.12 -17.71
CA LEU A 26 -4.54 4.70 -16.57
C LEU A 26 -4.36 6.22 -16.47
N PHE A 27 -3.14 6.71 -16.72
CA PHE A 27 -2.87 8.15 -16.74
C PHE A 27 -3.68 8.87 -17.82
N ASN A 28 -3.70 8.32 -19.04
CA ASN A 28 -4.42 8.92 -20.17
C ASN A 28 -5.92 8.95 -19.91
N ASP A 29 -6.51 7.84 -19.44
CA ASP A 29 -7.93 7.76 -19.09
C ASP A 29 -8.33 8.80 -18.04
N LEU A 30 -7.54 8.94 -16.99
CA LEU A 30 -7.82 9.90 -15.93
C LEU A 30 -7.62 11.35 -16.41
N LYS A 31 -6.64 11.59 -17.26
CA LYS A 31 -6.40 12.91 -17.90
C LYS A 31 -7.54 13.30 -18.83
N GLU A 32 -7.99 12.41 -19.67
CA GLU A 32 -9.12 12.62 -20.60
C GLU A 32 -10.42 12.89 -19.83
N ALA A 33 -10.59 12.23 -18.67
CA ALA A 33 -11.70 12.49 -17.76
C ALA A 33 -11.57 13.82 -16.98
N GLY A 34 -10.47 14.60 -17.17
CA GLY A 34 -10.28 15.91 -16.57
C GLY A 34 -9.68 15.89 -15.16
N TYR A 35 -9.17 14.73 -14.67
CA TYR A 35 -8.59 14.64 -13.34
C TYR A 35 -7.13 15.12 -13.29
N SER A 36 -6.71 15.59 -12.12
CA SER A 36 -5.36 16.07 -11.86
C SER A 36 -4.46 14.88 -11.46
N VAL A 37 -3.79 14.30 -12.44
CA VAL A 37 -2.94 13.11 -12.25
C VAL A 37 -1.58 13.28 -12.93
N ASP A 38 -0.60 12.56 -12.41
CA ASP A 38 0.72 12.39 -13.05
C ASP A 38 1.24 10.97 -12.77
N ILE A 39 2.22 10.51 -13.57
CA ILE A 39 2.87 9.22 -13.37
C ILE A 39 4.36 9.40 -13.18
N PHE A 40 4.99 8.54 -12.37
CA PHE A 40 6.43 8.55 -12.15
C PHE A 40 6.99 7.15 -12.05
N LYS A 41 8.00 6.84 -12.88
CA LYS A 41 8.72 5.57 -12.79
C LYS A 41 9.72 5.61 -11.65
N ALA A 42 9.58 4.71 -10.69
CA ALA A 42 10.58 4.51 -9.62
C ALA A 42 10.53 3.08 -9.09
N ASP A 43 11.69 2.47 -8.92
CA ASP A 43 11.87 1.32 -8.06
C ASP A 43 12.04 1.81 -6.62
N ILE A 44 11.00 1.64 -5.81
CA ILE A 44 11.03 2.12 -4.41
C ILE A 44 12.02 1.37 -3.53
N SER A 45 12.51 0.19 -3.94
CA SER A 45 13.59 -0.51 -3.23
C SER A 45 14.93 0.24 -3.33
N ASN A 46 15.05 1.14 -4.30
CA ASN A 46 16.17 2.07 -4.47
C ASN A 46 15.86 3.40 -3.77
N ARG A 47 16.64 3.75 -2.74
CA ARG A 47 16.44 4.99 -1.97
C ARG A 47 16.43 6.25 -2.83
N PHE A 48 17.32 6.34 -3.81
CA PHE A 48 17.40 7.53 -4.67
C PHE A 48 16.12 7.69 -5.52
N GLU A 49 15.61 6.60 -6.09
CA GLU A 49 14.39 6.61 -6.89
C GLU A 49 13.15 6.87 -6.03
N ALA A 50 13.06 6.26 -4.84
CA ALA A 50 12.00 6.53 -3.87
C ALA A 50 11.96 8.00 -3.44
N ASN A 51 13.13 8.61 -3.18
CA ASN A 51 13.22 10.03 -2.88
C ASN A 51 12.83 10.91 -4.08
N SER A 52 13.21 10.50 -5.29
CA SER A 52 12.87 11.22 -6.52
C SER A 52 11.37 11.22 -6.80
N LEU A 53 10.67 10.11 -6.50
CA LEU A 53 9.21 10.01 -6.56
C LEU A 53 8.53 11.07 -5.68
N ILE A 54 8.94 11.18 -4.43
CA ILE A 54 8.36 12.17 -3.51
C ILE A 54 8.70 13.60 -3.96
N ASN A 55 9.95 13.84 -4.36
CA ASN A 55 10.35 15.14 -4.90
C ASN A 55 9.55 15.53 -6.16
N HIS A 56 9.24 14.55 -7.01
CA HIS A 56 8.39 14.77 -8.18
C HIS A 56 6.97 15.21 -7.79
N CYS A 57 6.38 14.54 -6.80
CA CYS A 57 5.08 14.94 -6.26
C CYS A 57 5.07 16.39 -5.76
N ILE A 58 6.09 16.75 -4.98
CA ILE A 58 6.25 18.12 -4.47
C ILE A 58 6.47 19.12 -5.61
N GLY A 59 7.33 18.79 -6.57
CA GLY A 59 7.58 19.66 -7.74
C GLY A 59 6.34 19.90 -8.60
N LYS A 60 5.46 18.88 -8.68
CA LYS A 60 4.25 18.94 -9.51
C LYS A 60 3.08 19.63 -8.80
N PHE A 61 2.87 19.35 -7.51
CA PHE A 61 1.67 19.75 -6.77
C PHE A 61 1.95 20.65 -5.57
N GLY A 62 3.22 20.93 -5.26
CA GLY A 62 3.65 21.82 -4.18
C GLY A 62 3.61 21.21 -2.78
N LYS A 63 2.89 20.10 -2.58
CA LYS A 63 2.70 19.44 -1.29
C LYS A 63 2.43 17.95 -1.42
N ILE A 64 2.46 17.26 -0.28
CA ILE A 64 2.00 15.89 -0.13
C ILE A 64 1.15 15.78 1.14
N ASP A 65 -0.15 15.55 0.98
CA ASP A 65 -1.10 15.41 2.09
C ASP A 65 -1.28 13.95 2.50
N VAL A 66 -1.21 13.04 1.52
CA VAL A 66 -1.44 11.60 1.72
C VAL A 66 -0.35 10.79 1.03
N LEU A 67 0.27 9.88 1.77
CA LEU A 67 1.17 8.86 1.23
C LEU A 67 0.52 7.48 1.38
N ILE A 68 0.30 6.79 0.27
CA ILE A 68 -0.17 5.40 0.27
C ILE A 68 0.98 4.49 -0.17
N ASN A 69 1.54 3.76 0.77
CA ASN A 69 2.57 2.77 0.54
C ASN A 69 1.91 1.43 0.15
N ASN A 70 1.57 1.30 -1.14
CA ASN A 70 0.87 0.13 -1.68
C ASN A 70 1.81 -0.82 -2.44
N ALA A 71 2.91 -0.33 -3.02
CA ALA A 71 3.80 -1.16 -3.81
C ALA A 71 4.37 -2.33 -2.98
N GLY A 72 4.30 -3.52 -3.55
CA GLY A 72 4.75 -4.75 -2.90
C GLY A 72 4.81 -5.90 -3.88
N ILE A 73 5.53 -6.92 -3.47
CA ILE A 73 5.66 -8.20 -4.18
C ILE A 73 5.29 -9.34 -3.23
N SER A 74 4.87 -10.46 -3.78
CA SER A 74 4.70 -11.74 -3.07
C SER A 74 5.47 -12.84 -3.79
N GLN A 75 5.73 -13.92 -3.08
CA GLN A 75 6.36 -15.11 -3.63
C GLN A 75 5.99 -16.30 -2.74
N ASN A 76 5.46 -17.35 -3.35
CA ASN A 76 5.21 -18.62 -2.68
C ASN A 76 6.46 -19.50 -2.75
N LYS A 77 7.06 -19.84 -1.60
CA LYS A 77 8.27 -20.66 -1.53
C LYS A 77 8.41 -21.33 -0.16
N LEU A 78 8.86 -22.58 -0.14
CA LEU A 78 9.23 -23.24 1.11
C LEU A 78 10.33 -22.47 1.81
N PHE A 79 10.28 -22.37 3.13
CA PHE A 79 11.29 -21.63 3.90
C PHE A 79 12.71 -22.11 3.64
N THR A 80 12.90 -23.43 3.51
CA THR A 80 14.20 -24.05 3.21
C THR A 80 14.78 -23.65 1.85
N ASP A 81 13.92 -23.20 0.93
CA ASP A 81 14.30 -22.90 -0.45
C ASP A 81 14.42 -21.38 -0.70
N ILE A 82 14.02 -20.57 0.28
CA ILE A 82 14.17 -19.10 0.21
C ILE A 82 15.66 -18.78 0.19
N THR A 83 16.12 -18.17 -0.89
CA THR A 83 17.50 -17.69 -1.01
C THR A 83 17.66 -16.31 -0.35
N ASP A 84 18.92 -15.93 -0.09
CA ASP A 84 19.24 -14.58 0.38
C ASP A 84 18.75 -13.49 -0.60
N ASP A 85 18.80 -13.77 -1.90
CA ASP A 85 18.30 -12.85 -2.92
C ASP A 85 16.78 -12.72 -2.89
N ASP A 86 16.04 -13.81 -2.70
CA ASP A 86 14.58 -13.77 -2.52
C ASP A 86 14.22 -12.93 -1.29
N TRP A 87 14.90 -13.21 -0.17
CA TRP A 87 14.71 -12.48 1.08
C TRP A 87 15.00 -10.99 0.92
N ASN A 88 16.18 -10.66 0.40
CA ASN A 88 16.61 -9.27 0.21
C ASN A 88 15.69 -8.50 -0.75
N LYS A 89 15.23 -9.13 -1.82
CA LYS A 89 14.28 -8.54 -2.76
C LYS A 89 12.92 -8.27 -2.10
N MET A 90 12.41 -9.24 -1.32
CA MET A 90 11.16 -9.10 -0.58
C MET A 90 11.24 -7.94 0.42
N MET A 91 12.25 -7.94 1.28
CA MET A 91 12.47 -6.88 2.28
C MET A 91 12.77 -5.53 1.61
N GLY A 92 13.55 -5.52 0.54
CA GLY A 92 13.86 -4.32 -0.23
C GLY A 92 12.62 -3.61 -0.73
N THR A 93 11.73 -4.34 -1.38
CA THR A 93 10.51 -3.75 -1.95
C THR A 93 9.46 -3.48 -0.87
N ASN A 94 9.11 -4.50 -0.06
CA ASN A 94 7.96 -4.43 0.83
C ASN A 94 8.21 -3.61 2.10
N LEU A 95 9.46 -3.50 2.57
CA LEU A 95 9.78 -2.81 3.82
C LEU A 95 10.68 -1.60 3.61
N ASN A 96 11.85 -1.77 2.98
CA ASN A 96 12.78 -0.67 2.80
C ASN A 96 12.20 0.43 1.91
N GLY A 97 11.43 0.05 0.86
CA GLY A 97 10.72 1.01 0.01
C GLY A 97 9.78 1.92 0.81
N ILE A 98 8.98 1.33 1.70
CA ILE A 98 8.07 2.08 2.59
C ILE A 98 8.87 2.99 3.53
N PHE A 99 9.98 2.51 4.09
CA PHE A 99 10.84 3.33 4.92
C PHE A 99 11.39 4.53 4.15
N TYR A 100 11.85 4.36 2.91
CA TYR A 100 12.43 5.44 2.11
C TYR A 100 11.40 6.48 1.71
N THR A 101 10.23 6.06 1.19
CA THR A 101 9.16 6.97 0.80
C THR A 101 8.60 7.74 1.98
N THR A 102 8.38 7.05 3.10
CA THR A 102 7.87 7.65 4.35
C THR A 102 8.85 8.68 4.91
N GLN A 103 10.13 8.31 5.07
CA GLN A 103 11.15 9.22 5.59
C GLN A 103 11.31 10.47 4.73
N LYS A 104 11.17 10.32 3.41
CA LYS A 104 11.24 11.46 2.49
C LYS A 104 9.98 12.33 2.54
N ALA A 105 8.79 11.73 2.60
CA ALA A 105 7.53 12.47 2.70
C ALA A 105 7.45 13.30 4.00
N LEU A 106 7.95 12.76 5.10
CA LEU A 106 7.98 13.45 6.39
C LEU A 106 8.79 14.75 6.38
N GLN A 107 9.77 14.91 5.48
CA GLN A 107 10.49 16.19 5.32
C GLN A 107 9.55 17.34 4.90
N TYR A 108 8.42 17.01 4.30
CA TYR A 108 7.40 17.97 3.84
C TYR A 108 6.16 18.00 4.73
N MET A 109 5.78 16.86 5.34
CA MET A 109 4.62 16.79 6.22
C MET A 109 4.86 17.40 7.60
N LEU A 110 6.07 17.19 8.18
CA LEU A 110 6.40 17.69 9.52
C LEU A 110 6.36 19.21 9.66
N PRO A 111 6.93 20.02 8.73
CA PRO A 111 6.83 21.48 8.81
C PRO A 111 5.40 21.99 8.77
N GLU A 112 4.51 21.29 8.07
CA GLU A 112 3.09 21.64 7.91
C GLU A 112 2.22 21.14 9.08
N CYS A 113 2.77 20.31 9.98
CA CYS A 113 2.02 19.59 11.02
C CYS A 113 0.75 18.94 10.48
N SER A 114 0.83 18.33 9.32
CA SER A 114 -0.30 17.73 8.60
C SER A 114 0.17 16.61 7.68
N GLY A 115 -0.56 15.51 7.68
CA GLY A 115 -0.28 14.41 6.77
C GLY A 115 -0.97 13.11 7.17
N LYS A 116 -1.21 12.26 6.18
CA LYS A 116 -1.75 10.91 6.40
C LYS A 116 -0.90 9.89 5.68
N ILE A 117 -0.45 8.89 6.41
CA ILE A 117 0.36 7.78 5.88
C ILE A 117 -0.45 6.50 6.01
N ILE A 118 -0.69 5.83 4.89
CA ILE A 118 -1.45 4.60 4.81
C ILE A 118 -0.54 3.51 4.26
N ASN A 119 -0.22 2.53 5.10
CA ASN A 119 0.63 1.41 4.73
C ASN A 119 -0.24 0.20 4.38
N ILE A 120 0.06 -0.48 3.27
CA ILE A 120 -0.66 -1.70 2.90
C ILE A 120 0.14 -2.93 3.37
N SER A 121 -0.40 -3.59 4.39
CA SER A 121 0.08 -4.88 4.90
C SER A 121 -0.67 -6.05 4.22
N SER A 122 -1.04 -7.06 4.98
CA SER A 122 -1.82 -8.24 4.58
C SER A 122 -2.35 -8.93 5.85
N ILE A 123 -3.39 -9.74 5.73
CA ILE A 123 -3.77 -10.71 6.77
C ILE A 123 -2.58 -11.61 7.15
N TRP A 124 -1.72 -11.97 6.20
CA TRP A 124 -0.52 -12.75 6.47
C TRP A 124 0.53 -12.00 7.31
N GLY A 125 0.47 -10.69 7.37
CA GLY A 125 1.22 -9.89 8.34
C GLY A 125 0.65 -9.95 9.76
N MET A 126 -0.62 -10.37 9.91
CA MET A 126 -1.30 -10.51 11.21
C MET A 126 -1.14 -11.92 11.79
N VAL A 127 -1.32 -12.95 10.96
CA VAL A 127 -1.39 -14.36 11.41
C VAL A 127 -0.32 -15.27 10.80
N GLY A 128 0.41 -14.81 9.78
CA GLY A 128 1.37 -15.61 9.02
C GLY A 128 0.69 -16.47 7.95
N GLY A 129 1.40 -16.73 6.85
CA GLY A 129 0.98 -17.62 5.77
C GLY A 129 2.02 -18.71 5.53
N SER A 130 1.56 -19.97 5.36
CA SER A 130 2.41 -21.06 4.92
C SER A 130 2.92 -20.79 3.52
N TYR A 131 4.15 -21.20 3.19
CA TYR A 131 4.85 -20.91 1.93
C TYR A 131 5.17 -19.43 1.67
N GLU A 132 4.83 -18.52 2.60
CA GLU A 132 4.99 -17.07 2.46
C GLU A 132 5.74 -16.45 3.65
N VAL A 133 6.72 -17.16 4.22
CA VAL A 133 7.41 -16.71 5.46
C VAL A 133 8.06 -15.34 5.29
N HIS A 134 8.80 -15.09 4.21
CA HIS A 134 9.45 -13.80 3.95
C HIS A 134 8.43 -12.68 3.65
N TYR A 135 7.34 -13.01 2.93
CA TYR A 135 6.23 -12.09 2.69
C TYR A 135 5.54 -11.72 4.00
N SER A 136 5.10 -12.72 4.77
CA SER A 136 4.46 -12.54 6.09
C SER A 136 5.33 -11.71 7.03
N THR A 137 6.65 -12.00 7.07
CA THR A 137 7.61 -11.23 7.86
C THR A 137 7.65 -9.77 7.43
N SER A 138 7.73 -9.49 6.13
CA SER A 138 7.74 -8.13 5.61
C SER A 138 6.45 -7.37 5.96
N LYS A 139 5.30 -8.04 5.85
CA LYS A 139 3.98 -7.45 6.15
C LYS A 139 3.74 -7.27 7.65
N ALA A 140 4.26 -8.14 8.50
CA ALA A 140 4.25 -7.96 9.95
C ALA A 140 5.14 -6.78 10.39
N ALA A 141 6.31 -6.61 9.77
CA ALA A 141 7.20 -5.47 10.03
C ALA A 141 6.52 -4.12 9.72
N ILE A 142 5.70 -4.05 8.66
CA ILE A 142 4.89 -2.85 8.31
C ILE A 142 3.92 -2.50 9.45
N ILE A 143 3.28 -3.50 10.05
CA ILE A 143 2.36 -3.29 11.19
C ILE A 143 3.12 -2.69 12.38
N GLY A 144 4.29 -3.23 12.71
CA GLY A 144 5.16 -2.71 13.77
C GLY A 144 5.59 -1.28 13.51
N MET A 145 6.07 -1.00 12.30
CA MET A 145 6.49 0.33 11.86
C MET A 145 5.33 1.34 11.92
N THR A 146 4.13 0.97 11.46
CA THR A 146 2.93 1.80 11.54
C THR A 146 2.64 2.25 12.97
N LYS A 147 2.64 1.30 13.92
CA LYS A 147 2.36 1.59 15.34
C LYS A 147 3.42 2.48 15.99
N ALA A 148 4.69 2.29 15.63
CA ALA A 148 5.78 3.11 16.14
C ALA A 148 5.70 4.55 15.61
N LEU A 149 5.54 4.70 14.28
CA LEU A 149 5.42 6.01 13.63
C LEU A 149 4.18 6.78 14.11
N ALA A 150 3.05 6.11 14.34
CA ALA A 150 1.84 6.76 14.85
C ALA A 150 2.08 7.45 16.21
N LYS A 151 2.87 6.81 17.10
CA LYS A 151 3.22 7.39 18.40
C LYS A 151 4.21 8.55 18.27
N GLU A 152 5.17 8.43 17.36
CA GLU A 152 6.19 9.44 17.14
C GLU A 152 5.63 10.69 16.45
N LEU A 153 4.75 10.50 15.47
CA LEU A 153 4.25 11.56 14.59
C LEU A 153 2.91 12.17 15.05
N GLY A 154 2.22 11.52 15.99
CA GLY A 154 0.97 12.02 16.55
C GLY A 154 1.03 13.46 17.09
N PRO A 155 2.08 13.86 17.85
CA PRO A 155 2.24 15.25 18.29
C PRO A 155 2.35 16.28 17.15
N SER A 156 2.73 15.85 15.95
CA SER A 156 2.79 16.65 14.73
C SER A 156 1.52 16.56 13.88
N ASN A 157 0.43 16.02 14.43
CA ASN A 157 -0.85 15.84 13.72
C ASN A 157 -0.73 15.05 12.40
N ILE A 158 0.17 14.06 12.36
CA ILE A 158 0.33 13.15 11.22
C ILE A 158 -0.21 11.79 11.65
N GLN A 159 -1.27 11.31 10.97
CA GLN A 159 -1.85 10.01 11.22
C GLN A 159 -1.14 8.93 10.38
N VAL A 160 -0.79 7.83 11.02
CA VAL A 160 -0.18 6.67 10.35
C VAL A 160 -1.01 5.43 10.65
N ASN A 161 -1.63 4.87 9.61
CA ASN A 161 -2.48 3.68 9.74
C ASN A 161 -2.05 2.60 8.74
N CYS A 162 -2.51 1.40 9.00
CA CYS A 162 -2.24 0.23 8.17
C CYS A 162 -3.56 -0.38 7.69
N ILE A 163 -3.60 -0.77 6.43
CA ILE A 163 -4.65 -1.65 5.90
C ILE A 163 -4.04 -3.03 5.73
N ALA A 164 -4.70 -4.06 6.24
CA ALA A 164 -4.33 -5.46 6.10
C ALA A 164 -5.41 -6.21 5.29
N PRO A 165 -5.35 -6.17 3.96
CA PRO A 165 -6.33 -6.83 3.10
C PRO A 165 -6.39 -8.33 3.34
N GLY A 166 -7.58 -8.90 3.18
CA GLY A 166 -7.79 -10.34 3.00
C GLY A 166 -7.45 -10.79 1.59
N VAL A 167 -8.11 -11.84 1.13
CA VAL A 167 -8.02 -12.32 -0.26
C VAL A 167 -8.77 -11.34 -1.16
N ILE A 168 -8.03 -10.66 -2.04
CA ILE A 168 -8.57 -9.60 -2.93
C ILE A 168 -8.33 -10.01 -4.39
N GLN A 169 -9.37 -9.87 -5.21
CA GLN A 169 -9.30 -10.15 -6.64
C GLN A 169 -8.34 -9.15 -7.32
N THR A 170 -7.15 -9.60 -7.61
CA THR A 170 -6.05 -8.87 -8.25
C THR A 170 -5.29 -9.81 -9.17
N ASP A 171 -4.37 -9.28 -9.96
CA ASP A 171 -3.48 -10.08 -10.83
C ASP A 171 -2.70 -11.16 -10.08
N MET A 172 -2.53 -11.02 -8.76
CA MET A 172 -1.89 -12.04 -7.91
C MET A 172 -2.69 -13.35 -7.84
N LEU A 173 -3.98 -13.34 -8.18
CA LEU A 173 -4.84 -14.53 -8.21
C LEU A 173 -4.95 -15.16 -9.60
N ASN A 174 -4.43 -14.52 -10.65
CA ASN A 174 -4.60 -14.98 -12.04
C ASN A 174 -4.00 -16.38 -12.31
N ASP A 175 -2.97 -16.75 -11.54
CA ASP A 175 -2.30 -18.06 -11.66
C ASP A 175 -2.80 -19.10 -10.65
N ILE A 176 -3.89 -18.80 -9.91
CA ILE A 176 -4.48 -19.67 -8.89
C ILE A 176 -5.67 -20.42 -9.50
N ASP A 177 -5.74 -21.73 -9.27
CA ASP A 177 -6.83 -22.58 -9.74
C ASP A 177 -8.18 -22.11 -9.20
N GLU A 178 -9.22 -22.15 -10.05
CA GLU A 178 -10.59 -21.73 -9.69
C GLU A 178 -11.13 -22.51 -8.48
N GLU A 179 -10.77 -23.77 -8.31
CA GLU A 179 -11.15 -24.60 -7.17
C GLU A 179 -10.58 -24.04 -5.85
N ILE A 180 -9.34 -23.55 -5.87
CA ILE A 180 -8.71 -22.90 -4.70
C ILE A 180 -9.41 -21.56 -4.41
N ILE A 181 -9.72 -20.79 -5.44
CA ILE A 181 -10.45 -19.51 -5.29
C ILE A 181 -11.83 -19.75 -4.68
N GLU A 182 -12.55 -20.80 -5.12
CA GLU A 182 -13.84 -21.15 -4.54
C GLU A 182 -13.70 -21.56 -3.07
N GLY A 183 -12.70 -22.36 -2.71
CA GLY A 183 -12.39 -22.70 -1.33
C GLY A 183 -12.14 -21.46 -0.45
N LEU A 184 -11.34 -20.50 -0.95
CA LEU A 184 -11.09 -19.23 -0.25
C LEU A 184 -12.37 -18.38 -0.09
N ARG A 185 -13.30 -18.45 -1.05
CA ARG A 185 -14.60 -17.80 -0.96
C ARG A 185 -15.48 -18.42 0.11
N GLU A 186 -15.53 -19.76 0.18
CA GLU A 186 -16.27 -20.51 1.20
C GLU A 186 -15.71 -20.30 2.60
N GLU A 187 -14.38 -20.19 2.75
CA GLU A 187 -13.72 -19.88 4.02
C GLU A 187 -13.96 -18.43 4.48
N THR A 188 -14.36 -17.54 3.56
CA THR A 188 -14.64 -16.15 3.90
C THR A 188 -16.07 -15.99 4.43
N PRO A 189 -16.32 -15.55 5.67
CA PRO A 189 -17.67 -15.40 6.23
C PRO A 189 -18.64 -14.56 5.38
N LEU A 190 -18.15 -13.55 4.65
CA LEU A 190 -18.99 -12.80 3.73
C LEU A 190 -19.22 -13.50 2.38
N MET A 191 -18.80 -14.76 2.24
CA MET A 191 -19.04 -15.63 1.08
C MET A 191 -18.63 -15.00 -0.26
N ARG A 192 -17.60 -14.18 -0.25
CA ARG A 192 -17.00 -13.57 -1.43
C ARG A 192 -15.53 -13.22 -1.25
N ILE A 193 -14.79 -13.21 -2.33
CA ILE A 193 -13.48 -12.59 -2.41
C ILE A 193 -13.64 -11.06 -2.38
N GLY A 194 -12.75 -10.35 -1.71
CA GLY A 194 -12.73 -8.89 -1.72
C GLY A 194 -12.37 -8.32 -3.08
N THR A 195 -12.74 -7.07 -3.31
CA THR A 195 -12.41 -6.32 -4.52
C THR A 195 -11.38 -5.25 -4.23
N VAL A 196 -10.72 -4.74 -5.27
CA VAL A 196 -9.81 -3.59 -5.17
C VAL A 196 -10.54 -2.33 -4.65
N ASP A 197 -11.85 -2.23 -4.87
CA ASP A 197 -12.67 -1.12 -4.38
C ASP A 197 -12.94 -1.23 -2.87
N ASP A 198 -13.04 -2.44 -2.29
CA ASP A 198 -13.15 -2.62 -0.84
C ASP A 198 -11.92 -2.00 -0.13
N ILE A 199 -10.73 -2.19 -0.72
CA ILE A 199 -9.49 -1.63 -0.18
C ILE A 199 -9.35 -0.14 -0.47
N ALA A 200 -9.69 0.29 -1.67
CA ALA A 200 -9.62 1.70 -2.08
C ALA A 200 -10.55 2.59 -1.24
N ASN A 201 -11.76 2.12 -0.91
CA ASN A 201 -12.69 2.83 -0.05
C ASN A 201 -12.17 2.94 1.39
N CYS A 202 -11.55 1.90 1.93
CA CYS A 202 -10.88 1.95 3.23
C CYS A 202 -9.74 2.97 3.23
N ALA A 203 -8.90 2.97 2.18
CA ALA A 203 -7.82 3.94 2.04
C ALA A 203 -8.35 5.38 1.94
N LEU A 204 -9.42 5.61 1.16
CA LEU A 204 -10.03 6.93 1.02
C LEU A 204 -10.62 7.42 2.36
N PHE A 205 -11.27 6.54 3.13
CA PHE A 205 -11.74 6.88 4.47
C PHE A 205 -10.58 7.31 5.37
N LEU A 206 -9.48 6.55 5.41
CA LEU A 206 -8.29 6.86 6.20
C LEU A 206 -7.54 8.11 5.71
N ALA A 207 -7.70 8.51 4.47
CA ALA A 207 -7.16 9.74 3.91
C ALA A 207 -8.00 10.98 4.19
N SER A 208 -9.24 10.82 4.65
CA SER A 208 -10.19 11.92 4.87
C SER A 208 -10.16 12.43 6.31
N ASP A 209 -10.74 13.61 6.54
CA ASP A 209 -10.92 14.21 7.87
C ASP A 209 -11.79 13.35 8.81
N LYS A 210 -12.60 12.45 8.24
CA LYS A 210 -13.43 11.50 9.02
C LYS A 210 -12.61 10.54 9.87
N SER A 211 -11.32 10.40 9.61
CA SER A 211 -10.39 9.55 10.33
C SER A 211 -9.34 10.31 11.16
N ASP A 212 -9.53 11.59 11.44
CA ASP A 212 -8.51 12.42 12.11
C ASP A 212 -8.16 11.92 13.53
N PHE A 213 -9.08 11.22 14.19
CA PHE A 213 -8.82 10.61 15.50
C PHE A 213 -8.41 9.13 15.42
N ILE A 214 -8.00 8.66 14.23
CA ILE A 214 -7.58 7.28 13.98
C ILE A 214 -6.10 7.28 13.60
N THR A 215 -5.23 6.75 14.49
CA THR A 215 -3.80 6.55 14.21
C THR A 215 -3.29 5.28 14.88
N GLY A 216 -2.27 4.65 14.30
CA GLY A 216 -1.65 3.42 14.79
C GLY A 216 -2.52 2.17 14.60
N GLN A 217 -3.63 2.26 13.89
CA GLN A 217 -4.56 1.17 13.72
C GLN A 217 -4.20 0.28 12.52
N VAL A 218 -4.58 -1.00 12.66
CA VAL A 218 -4.56 -1.99 11.58
C VAL A 218 -6.00 -2.30 11.25
N ILE A 219 -6.47 -1.80 10.11
CA ILE A 219 -7.82 -2.07 9.63
C ILE A 219 -7.73 -3.19 8.60
N SER A 220 -8.49 -4.25 8.82
CA SER A 220 -8.42 -5.45 7.98
C SER A 220 -9.73 -5.71 7.23
N PRO A 221 -9.88 -5.16 6.01
CA PRO A 221 -11.00 -5.53 5.13
C PRO A 221 -10.73 -6.92 4.53
N ASN A 222 -11.19 -7.96 5.23
CA ASN A 222 -10.91 -9.36 4.89
C ASN A 222 -12.15 -10.25 4.84
N GLY A 223 -13.36 -9.66 4.93
CA GLY A 223 -14.62 -10.41 4.88
C GLY A 223 -14.86 -11.34 6.09
N GLY A 224 -14.06 -11.21 7.17
CA GLY A 224 -14.10 -12.07 8.34
C GLY A 224 -13.16 -13.29 8.25
N PHE A 225 -12.34 -13.40 7.21
CA PHE A 225 -11.39 -14.50 7.01
C PHE A 225 -10.39 -14.62 8.19
N VAL A 226 -9.98 -13.49 8.74
CA VAL A 226 -9.17 -13.40 9.97
C VAL A 226 -9.87 -12.47 10.95
N ILE A 227 -10.12 -12.93 12.16
CA ILE A 227 -10.76 -12.19 13.26
C ILE A 227 -9.81 -12.12 14.45
#